data_64b63216964c97bbf464f5f4d8ca1059
#
_entry.id   64b63216964c97bbf464f5f4d8ca1059
#
_cell.length_a   1.000
_cell.length_b   1.000
_cell.length_c   1.000
_cell.angle_alpha   90.00
_cell.angle_beta   90.00
_cell.angle_gamma   90.00
#
_symmetry.space_group_name_H-M   'P 1'
#
loop_
_entity.id
_entity.type
_entity.pdbx_description
1 polymer ?
#
loop_
_entity_poly.entity_id
_entity_poly.type
_entity_poly.pdbx_seq_one_letter_code
_entity_poly.pdbx_strand_id
1 'polypeptide(L)'
;MKKRVIGLLMAACLVVGATTGCGGGSTATDTSASSAATDEADTEKAEVVEGDFDTVSLRLSCNGTDQANDTKAANLFAKLVNEKSGGKVTVTVFPNDQLAGGNMSKGLEMLCDGTVDLDVHSTSIISNLDNTLMVSTLPWIFSDYQAAEDAFYGAGGEYIDSVLQTKGLYYLGAVHNGFKAMTNSKHPIEKPEDLKGLKMRIPGGDFFSAFYTAFGASPQAMSWSEVFTALQQGTIDGHDNSLSTINSANVQEVQKYISI
;
A
#
# COMPACT_ATOMS: atom_id res chain seq x y z
N MET A 1 25.18 7.30 23.75
CA MET A 1 24.08 7.00 22.83
C MET A 1 22.86 7.75 23.33
N LYS A 2 22.54 8.87 22.74
CA LYS A 2 21.42 9.73 23.18
C LYS A 2 20.16 9.22 22.48
N LYS A 3 19.28 8.58 23.22
CA LYS A 3 17.91 8.28 22.77
C LYS A 3 17.21 9.63 22.58
N ARG A 4 17.10 10.10 21.34
CA ARG A 4 16.25 11.23 21.00
C ARG A 4 14.91 10.65 20.58
N VAL A 5 13.94 10.87 21.43
CA VAL A 5 12.54 10.55 21.22
C VAL A 5 12.06 11.48 20.12
N ILE A 6 11.77 10.92 18.95
CA ILE A 6 10.92 11.59 17.96
C ILE A 6 9.49 11.41 18.48
N GLY A 7 9.15 12.28 19.41
CA GLY A 7 7.80 12.32 19.97
C GLY A 7 6.89 13.11 19.08
N LEU A 8 5.81 12.49 18.72
CA LEU A 8 4.53 13.10 18.39
C LEU A 8 4.46 13.95 17.10
N LEU A 9 4.27 13.31 15.99
CA LEU A 9 3.48 13.86 14.89
C LEU A 9 2.19 13.05 14.70
N MET A 10 1.53 12.76 15.81
CA MET A 10 0.14 12.33 15.84
C MET A 10 -0.71 13.53 16.21
N ALA A 11 -1.18 14.27 15.25
CA ALA A 11 -2.33 15.15 15.50
C ALA A 11 -3.03 15.47 14.20
N ALA A 12 -4.25 14.99 14.15
CA ALA A 12 -5.40 15.60 13.49
C ALA A 12 -5.45 15.60 11.96
N CYS A 13 -5.84 14.49 11.38
CA CYS A 13 -6.81 14.53 10.31
C CYS A 13 -8.18 14.28 10.96
N LEU A 14 -8.79 15.33 11.50
CA LEU A 14 -10.15 15.29 12.04
C LEU A 14 -11.06 16.18 11.21
N VAL A 15 -11.98 15.53 10.52
CA VAL A 15 -13.40 15.85 10.38
C VAL A 15 -13.76 17.22 9.78
N VAL A 16 -14.21 17.20 8.56
CA VAL A 16 -15.15 18.19 8.05
C VAL A 16 -16.58 17.67 8.24
N GLY A 17 -17.27 18.32 9.14
CA GLY A 17 -18.68 18.05 9.43
C GLY A 17 -19.58 18.45 8.27
N ALA A 18 -20.56 17.61 8.02
CA ALA A 18 -21.68 17.84 7.12
C ALA A 18 -22.59 18.96 7.63
N THR A 19 -22.88 19.96 6.80
CA THR A 19 -24.06 20.83 6.99
C THR A 19 -25.05 20.51 5.90
N THR A 20 -26.19 20.01 6.35
CA THR A 20 -27.43 19.84 5.59
C THR A 20 -28.00 21.17 5.16
N GLY A 21 -28.33 21.31 3.90
CA GLY A 21 -29.15 22.40 3.36
C GLY A 21 -30.13 21.84 2.33
N CYS A 22 -31.41 21.79 2.72
CA CYS A 22 -32.55 21.37 1.93
C CYS A 22 -33.06 22.51 1.06
N GLY A 23 -33.49 22.29 -0.18
CA GLY A 23 -34.23 23.27 -0.96
C GLY A 23 -34.46 22.82 -2.40
N GLY A 24 -35.70 22.47 -2.73
CA GLY A 24 -36.13 21.81 -3.95
C GLY A 24 -36.32 22.71 -5.18
N GLY A 25 -36.64 22.07 -6.30
CA GLY A 25 -37.36 22.65 -7.46
C GLY A 25 -36.80 22.33 -8.85
N SER A 26 -37.41 21.33 -9.48
CA SER A 26 -37.81 21.20 -10.91
C SER A 26 -36.91 21.49 -12.10
N THR A 27 -36.75 20.43 -12.90
CA THR A 27 -36.84 20.32 -14.38
C THR A 27 -36.04 21.23 -15.30
N ALA A 28 -35.15 20.67 -16.09
CA ALA A 28 -35.22 20.49 -17.55
C ALA A 28 -33.93 19.90 -18.13
N THR A 29 -34.12 19.00 -19.05
CA THR A 29 -33.20 18.39 -19.99
C THR A 29 -32.30 19.41 -20.70
N ASP A 30 -30.97 19.19 -20.81
CA ASP A 30 -30.36 19.12 -22.13
C ASP A 30 -28.92 18.56 -22.11
N THR A 31 -28.52 18.08 -23.25
CA THR A 31 -27.50 17.19 -23.69
C THR A 31 -26.08 17.78 -23.68
N SER A 32 -25.11 16.89 -23.43
CA SER A 32 -23.73 16.89 -23.93
C SER A 32 -22.73 17.97 -23.48
N ALA A 33 -21.71 17.54 -22.78
CA ALA A 33 -20.28 17.62 -23.18
C ALA A 33 -19.42 17.08 -22.03
N SER A 34 -18.70 16.00 -22.31
CA SER A 34 -17.62 15.52 -21.48
C SER A 34 -16.53 16.60 -21.38
N SER A 35 -16.43 17.23 -20.22
CA SER A 35 -15.23 17.95 -19.84
C SER A 35 -14.58 17.17 -18.70
N ALA A 36 -13.38 16.67 -18.96
CA ALA A 36 -12.53 16.12 -17.93
C ALA A 36 -12.36 17.18 -16.83
N ALA A 37 -12.97 16.94 -15.68
CA ALA A 37 -12.71 17.70 -14.47
C ALA A 37 -11.32 17.26 -13.99
N THR A 38 -10.34 18.11 -14.15
CA THR A 38 -9.12 18.10 -13.35
C THR A 38 -9.56 18.48 -11.95
N ASP A 39 -9.65 17.47 -11.06
CA ASP A 39 -9.74 17.70 -9.62
C ASP A 39 -8.40 18.35 -9.18
N GLU A 40 -8.33 19.67 -9.26
CA GLU A 40 -7.46 20.44 -8.40
C GLU A 40 -8.05 20.36 -6.99
N ALA A 41 -7.63 19.36 -6.23
CA ALA A 41 -7.85 19.34 -4.81
C ALA A 41 -7.23 20.62 -4.24
N ASP A 42 -8.08 21.52 -3.76
CA ASP A 42 -7.73 22.72 -3.02
C ASP A 42 -6.94 22.28 -1.79
N THR A 43 -5.60 22.21 -1.93
CA THR A 43 -4.73 21.82 -0.83
C THR A 43 -4.62 23.02 0.09
N GLU A 44 -5.52 23.10 1.04
CA GLU A 44 -5.38 23.95 2.22
C GLU A 44 -3.97 23.78 2.77
N LYS A 45 -3.24 24.89 2.86
CA LYS A 45 -1.83 24.87 3.27
C LYS A 45 -1.75 24.30 4.68
N ALA A 46 -1.06 23.16 4.85
CA ALA A 46 -0.99 22.49 6.12
C ALA A 46 -0.43 23.44 7.19
N GLU A 47 -1.16 23.58 8.31
CA GLU A 47 -0.78 24.42 9.43
C GLU A 47 0.57 23.93 9.99
N VAL A 48 1.52 24.84 10.18
CA VAL A 48 2.83 24.52 10.76
C VAL A 48 2.63 24.13 12.22
N VAL A 49 3.11 22.95 12.59
CA VAL A 49 3.07 22.48 13.97
C VAL A 49 4.13 23.24 14.77
N GLU A 50 3.72 23.91 15.85
CA GLU A 50 4.67 24.51 16.79
C GLU A 50 5.51 23.41 17.43
N GLY A 51 6.81 23.42 17.14
CA GLY A 51 7.79 22.49 17.68
C GLY A 51 9.20 22.90 17.29
N ASP A 52 10.16 22.65 18.17
CA ASP A 52 11.57 22.83 17.84
C ASP A 52 12.11 21.57 17.16
N PHE A 53 11.94 21.52 15.84
CA PHE A 53 12.45 20.44 15.01
C PHE A 53 13.92 20.65 14.67
N ASP A 54 14.73 19.60 14.84
CA ASP A 54 16.07 19.55 14.25
C ASP A 54 15.95 19.47 12.72
N THR A 55 16.89 20.07 11.99
CA THR A 55 16.98 19.87 10.53
C THR A 55 17.42 18.46 10.24
N VAL A 56 16.57 17.69 9.55
CA VAL A 56 16.78 16.28 9.28
C VAL A 56 16.32 15.93 7.85
N SER A 57 17.06 15.04 7.19
CA SER A 57 16.68 14.45 5.90
C SER A 57 16.49 12.97 6.08
N LEU A 58 15.30 12.48 5.75
CA LEU A 58 14.89 11.09 5.88
C LEU A 58 14.70 10.46 4.50
N ARG A 59 14.98 9.15 4.42
CA ARG A 59 14.74 8.32 3.24
C ARG A 59 13.55 7.43 3.48
N LEU A 60 12.59 7.45 2.57
CA LEU A 60 11.39 6.62 2.60
C LEU A 60 11.43 5.67 1.41
N SER A 61 11.48 4.37 1.69
CA SER A 61 11.35 3.32 0.68
C SER A 61 9.89 2.95 0.48
N CYS A 62 9.49 2.67 -0.75
CA CYS A 62 8.19 2.07 -1.04
C CYS A 62 8.28 1.08 -2.19
N ASN A 63 7.39 0.09 -2.14
CA ASN A 63 7.41 -1.06 -3.05
C ASN A 63 6.75 -0.76 -4.40
N GLY A 64 5.76 0.14 -4.43
CA GLY A 64 4.99 0.44 -5.63
C GLY A 64 5.75 1.24 -6.68
N THR A 65 5.19 1.27 -7.88
CA THR A 65 5.64 2.16 -8.97
C THR A 65 5.37 3.62 -8.64
N ASP A 66 5.93 4.56 -9.40
CA ASP A 66 5.67 6.01 -9.21
C ASP A 66 4.18 6.37 -9.24
N GLN A 67 3.36 5.57 -9.93
CA GLN A 67 1.91 5.79 -10.07
C GLN A 67 1.07 5.00 -9.06
N ALA A 68 1.68 4.17 -8.24
CA ALA A 68 0.99 3.37 -7.24
C ALA A 68 0.47 4.21 -6.07
N ASN A 69 -0.59 3.72 -5.41
CA ASN A 69 -1.24 4.45 -4.32
C ASN A 69 -0.32 4.64 -3.11
N ASP A 70 0.49 3.63 -2.78
CA ASP A 70 1.48 3.70 -1.70
C ASP A 70 2.53 4.79 -1.96
N THR A 71 3.05 4.87 -3.19
CA THR A 71 4.00 5.93 -3.59
C THR A 71 3.36 7.31 -3.58
N LYS A 72 2.10 7.45 -4.04
CA LYS A 72 1.36 8.71 -3.95
C LYS A 72 1.15 9.15 -2.50
N ALA A 73 0.78 8.21 -1.63
CA ALA A 73 0.62 8.47 -0.21
C ALA A 73 1.96 8.84 0.46
N ALA A 74 3.05 8.15 0.12
CA ALA A 74 4.39 8.49 0.58
C ALA A 74 4.82 9.89 0.18
N ASN A 75 4.54 10.31 -1.07
CA ASN A 75 4.83 11.66 -1.55
C ASN A 75 3.98 12.73 -0.83
N LEU A 76 2.70 12.44 -0.58
CA LEU A 76 1.84 13.33 0.20
C LEU A 76 2.34 13.44 1.65
N PHE A 77 2.70 12.32 2.27
CA PHE A 77 3.32 12.31 3.60
C PHE A 77 4.58 13.16 3.64
N ALA A 78 5.50 12.98 2.67
CA ALA A 78 6.73 13.75 2.57
C ALA A 78 6.46 15.25 2.45
N LYS A 79 5.49 15.64 1.62
CA LYS A 79 5.05 17.03 1.46
C LYS A 79 4.53 17.59 2.79
N LEU A 80 3.60 16.89 3.44
CA LEU A 80 2.98 17.34 4.69
C LEU A 80 3.99 17.44 5.84
N VAL A 81 4.93 16.50 5.95
CA VAL A 81 6.00 16.55 6.95
C VAL A 81 6.89 17.77 6.75
N ASN A 82 7.26 18.07 5.50
CA ASN A 82 8.06 19.25 5.18
C ASN A 82 7.31 20.56 5.52
N GLU A 83 6.06 20.67 5.09
CA GLU A 83 5.22 21.84 5.37
C GLU A 83 5.00 22.04 6.87
N LYS A 84 4.58 20.99 7.59
CA LYS A 84 4.28 21.05 9.03
C LYS A 84 5.52 21.31 9.89
N SER A 85 6.70 20.91 9.45
CA SER A 85 7.98 21.18 10.15
C SER A 85 8.59 22.54 9.81
N GLY A 86 7.91 23.37 8.99
CA GLY A 86 8.46 24.63 8.50
C GLY A 86 9.71 24.44 7.62
N GLY A 87 9.77 23.33 6.88
CA GLY A 87 10.88 22.98 5.99
C GLY A 87 12.09 22.33 6.69
N LYS A 88 12.03 22.12 8.02
CA LYS A 88 13.15 21.53 8.78
C LYS A 88 13.31 20.03 8.56
N VAL A 89 12.21 19.30 8.34
CA VAL A 89 12.22 17.88 8.05
C VAL A 89 11.92 17.66 6.57
N THR A 90 12.83 16.96 5.88
CA THR A 90 12.65 16.57 4.49
C THR A 90 12.57 15.05 4.38
N VAL A 91 11.68 14.54 3.55
CA VAL A 91 11.57 13.13 3.25
C VAL A 91 11.76 12.92 1.75
N THR A 92 12.72 12.10 1.37
CA THR A 92 12.91 11.70 -0.02
C THR A 92 12.31 10.32 -0.24
N VAL A 93 11.38 10.22 -1.19
CA VAL A 93 10.68 8.97 -1.51
C VAL A 93 11.42 8.21 -2.60
N PHE A 94 11.60 6.92 -2.40
CA PHE A 94 12.28 5.99 -3.31
C PHE A 94 11.32 4.83 -3.66
N PRO A 95 10.62 4.90 -4.82
CA PRO A 95 9.69 3.87 -5.27
C PRO A 95 10.40 2.62 -5.79
N ASN A 96 9.62 1.56 -6.09
CA ASN A 96 10.10 0.31 -6.70
C ASN A 96 11.22 -0.40 -5.90
N ASP A 97 11.28 -0.22 -4.59
CA ASP A 97 12.38 -0.74 -3.75
C ASP A 97 13.78 -0.36 -4.28
N GLN A 98 13.91 0.80 -4.93
CA GLN A 98 15.14 1.14 -5.65
C GLN A 98 16.38 1.24 -4.75
N LEU A 99 16.23 1.59 -3.47
CA LEU A 99 17.34 1.59 -2.51
C LEU A 99 17.88 0.17 -2.25
N ALA A 100 17.02 -0.83 -2.40
CA ALA A 100 17.34 -2.24 -2.24
C ALA A 100 17.58 -2.97 -3.59
N GLY A 101 17.67 -2.22 -4.70
CA GLY A 101 17.82 -2.78 -6.04
C GLY A 101 16.61 -3.58 -6.53
N GLY A 102 15.40 -3.19 -6.10
CA GLY A 102 14.15 -3.85 -6.43
C GLY A 102 13.81 -5.08 -5.58
N ASN A 103 14.61 -5.37 -4.55
CA ASN A 103 14.42 -6.52 -3.67
C ASN A 103 13.68 -6.10 -2.39
N MET A 104 12.39 -6.47 -2.28
CA MET A 104 11.53 -6.08 -1.18
C MET A 104 11.98 -6.62 0.19
N SER A 105 12.55 -7.83 0.27
CA SER A 105 13.05 -8.38 1.53
C SER A 105 14.27 -7.62 2.03
N LYS A 106 15.17 -7.26 1.11
CA LYS A 106 16.32 -6.42 1.43
C LYS A 106 15.89 -5.00 1.84
N GLY A 107 14.84 -4.44 1.24
CA GLY A 107 14.26 -3.16 1.65
C GLY A 107 13.83 -3.18 3.11
N LEU A 108 13.15 -4.25 3.51
CA LEU A 108 12.72 -4.45 4.89
C LEU A 108 13.90 -4.63 5.88
N GLU A 109 14.95 -5.34 5.48
CA GLU A 109 16.19 -5.44 6.26
C GLU A 109 16.84 -4.07 6.48
N MET A 110 16.89 -3.23 5.42
CA MET A 110 17.44 -1.87 5.48
C MET A 110 16.64 -0.95 6.40
N LEU A 111 15.33 -1.16 6.56
CA LEU A 111 14.52 -0.48 7.55
C LEU A 111 14.91 -0.93 8.98
N CYS A 112 15.04 -2.23 9.20
CA CYS A 112 15.38 -2.80 10.51
C CYS A 112 16.79 -2.40 10.99
N ASP A 113 17.75 -2.25 10.10
CA ASP A 113 19.11 -1.84 10.44
C ASP A 113 19.32 -0.31 10.45
N GLY A 114 18.28 0.46 10.10
CA GLY A 114 18.31 1.92 10.07
C GLY A 114 19.04 2.52 8.86
N THR A 115 19.34 1.73 7.83
CA THR A 115 19.87 2.23 6.55
C THR A 115 18.81 3.03 5.80
N VAL A 116 17.53 2.69 5.99
CA VAL A 116 16.35 3.44 5.53
C VAL A 116 15.59 3.90 6.77
N ASP A 117 15.08 5.13 6.74
CA ASP A 117 14.45 5.74 7.91
C ASP A 117 12.96 5.44 8.01
N LEU A 118 12.29 5.32 6.86
CA LEU A 118 10.84 5.14 6.72
C LEU A 118 10.54 4.16 5.60
N ASP A 119 9.41 3.47 5.71
CA ASP A 119 9.02 2.45 4.75
C ASP A 119 7.51 2.38 4.54
N VAL A 120 7.07 2.17 3.30
CA VAL A 120 5.68 1.87 2.94
C VAL A 120 5.65 0.59 2.12
N HIS A 121 5.31 -0.51 2.79
CA HIS A 121 5.15 -1.81 2.16
C HIS A 121 3.77 -2.40 2.44
N SER A 122 3.36 -3.36 1.60
CA SER A 122 2.14 -4.11 1.86
C SER A 122 2.27 -4.93 3.15
N THR A 123 1.14 -5.12 3.84
CA THR A 123 1.08 -5.93 5.06
C THR A 123 1.60 -7.35 4.86
N SER A 124 1.48 -7.91 3.65
CA SER A 124 2.04 -9.21 3.29
C SER A 124 3.57 -9.26 3.31
N ILE A 125 4.25 -8.14 3.10
CA ILE A 125 5.71 -8.04 3.16
C ILE A 125 6.13 -7.77 4.61
N ILE A 126 5.48 -6.83 5.29
CA ILE A 126 5.73 -6.52 6.70
C ILE A 126 5.56 -7.75 7.61
N SER A 127 4.66 -8.66 7.26
CA SER A 127 4.46 -9.92 8.00
C SER A 127 5.69 -10.86 7.99
N ASN A 128 6.67 -10.63 7.12
CA ASN A 128 7.95 -11.35 7.20
C ASN A 128 8.79 -10.96 8.42
N LEU A 129 8.50 -9.84 9.07
CA LEU A 129 9.14 -9.45 10.34
C LEU A 129 8.62 -10.26 11.52
N ASP A 130 7.34 -10.61 11.48
CA ASP A 130 6.67 -11.42 12.49
C ASP A 130 5.41 -12.05 11.90
N ASN A 131 5.31 -13.38 12.01
CA ASN A 131 4.19 -14.15 11.43
C ASN A 131 2.82 -13.76 12.00
N THR A 132 2.75 -13.17 13.18
CA THR A 132 1.49 -12.72 13.76
C THR A 132 0.87 -11.55 13.00
N LEU A 133 1.68 -10.75 12.31
CA LEU A 133 1.24 -9.66 11.44
C LEU A 133 0.52 -10.17 10.18
N MET A 134 0.64 -11.48 9.87
CA MET A 134 -0.05 -12.11 8.74
C MET A 134 -1.57 -12.04 8.87
N VAL A 135 -2.11 -11.91 10.08
CA VAL A 135 -3.56 -11.81 10.31
C VAL A 135 -4.20 -10.71 9.45
N SER A 136 -3.50 -9.61 9.23
CA SER A 136 -3.99 -8.48 8.43
C SER A 136 -4.11 -8.77 6.92
N THR A 137 -3.57 -9.89 6.47
CA THR A 137 -3.57 -10.29 5.05
C THR A 137 -4.40 -11.53 4.76
N LEU A 138 -5.09 -12.05 5.79
CA LEU A 138 -5.95 -13.23 5.62
C LEU A 138 -7.10 -12.94 4.65
N PRO A 139 -7.42 -13.86 3.74
CA PRO A 139 -8.54 -13.70 2.84
C PRO A 139 -9.86 -13.51 3.60
N TRP A 140 -10.71 -12.63 3.08
CA TRP A 140 -12.09 -12.38 3.58
C TRP A 140 -12.18 -11.87 5.01
N ILE A 141 -11.09 -11.39 5.61
CA ILE A 141 -11.10 -10.87 6.99
C ILE A 141 -11.88 -9.54 7.11
N PHE A 142 -11.91 -8.76 6.03
CA PHE A 142 -12.62 -7.47 5.97
C PHE A 142 -13.77 -7.54 4.97
N SER A 143 -14.94 -7.04 5.36
CA SER A 143 -16.13 -6.96 4.50
C SER A 143 -16.05 -5.83 3.48
N ASP A 144 -15.40 -4.72 3.86
CA ASP A 144 -15.33 -3.48 3.10
C ASP A 144 -14.13 -2.63 3.55
N TYR A 145 -13.95 -1.47 2.90
CA TYR A 145 -12.85 -0.54 3.22
C TYR A 145 -12.99 0.07 4.61
N GLN A 146 -14.20 0.37 5.07
CA GLN A 146 -14.41 0.96 6.40
C GLN A 146 -14.01 -0.02 7.50
N ALA A 147 -14.40 -1.30 7.38
CA ALA A 147 -14.01 -2.33 8.33
C ALA A 147 -12.47 -2.52 8.40
N ALA A 148 -11.79 -2.41 7.26
CA ALA A 148 -10.34 -2.44 7.22
C ALA A 148 -9.73 -1.20 7.89
N GLU A 149 -10.25 -0.01 7.61
CA GLU A 149 -9.80 1.26 8.19
C GLU A 149 -9.98 1.27 9.71
N ASP A 150 -11.15 0.89 10.20
CA ASP A 150 -11.44 0.80 11.63
C ASP A 150 -10.49 -0.16 12.35
N ALA A 151 -10.12 -1.27 11.70
CA ALA A 151 -9.16 -2.21 12.26
C ALA A 151 -7.74 -1.64 12.30
N PHE A 152 -7.27 -1.02 11.20
CA PHE A 152 -5.89 -0.52 11.11
C PHE A 152 -5.66 0.76 11.91
N TYR A 153 -6.68 1.58 12.15
CA TYR A 153 -6.62 2.77 13.01
C TYR A 153 -7.15 2.54 14.42
N GLY A 154 -7.64 1.33 14.72
CA GLY A 154 -8.07 0.88 16.04
C GLY A 154 -7.14 -0.18 16.63
N ALA A 155 -7.73 -1.16 17.30
CA ALA A 155 -7.01 -2.21 18.04
C ALA A 155 -6.04 -3.04 17.17
N GLY A 156 -6.32 -3.21 15.88
CA GLY A 156 -5.42 -3.87 14.94
C GLY A 156 -4.14 -3.08 14.72
N GLY A 157 -4.25 -1.75 14.57
CA GLY A 157 -3.10 -0.85 14.45
C GLY A 157 -2.27 -0.81 15.74
N GLU A 158 -2.91 -0.77 16.91
CA GLU A 158 -2.25 -0.86 18.21
C GLU A 158 -1.47 -2.18 18.35
N TYR A 159 -2.06 -3.28 17.91
CA TYR A 159 -1.39 -4.58 17.90
C TYR A 159 -0.17 -4.58 16.97
N ILE A 160 -0.33 -4.09 15.73
CA ILE A 160 0.77 -3.97 14.76
C ILE A 160 1.92 -3.15 15.36
N ASP A 161 1.61 -1.98 15.94
CA ASP A 161 2.62 -1.13 16.58
C ASP A 161 3.34 -1.85 17.73
N SER A 162 2.60 -2.57 18.58
CA SER A 162 3.18 -3.34 19.69
C SER A 162 4.19 -4.39 19.22
N VAL A 163 3.90 -5.06 18.10
CA VAL A 163 4.81 -6.05 17.51
C VAL A 163 6.01 -5.37 16.87
N LEU A 164 5.80 -4.30 16.09
CA LEU A 164 6.87 -3.57 15.41
C LEU A 164 7.84 -2.91 16.41
N GLN A 165 7.35 -2.42 17.56
CA GLN A 165 8.21 -1.86 18.61
C GLN A 165 9.20 -2.90 19.15
N THR A 166 8.87 -4.19 19.16
CA THR A 166 9.83 -5.25 19.54
C THR A 166 11.01 -5.36 18.58
N LYS A 167 10.86 -4.81 17.37
CA LYS A 167 11.89 -4.76 16.31
C LYS A 167 12.54 -3.38 16.20
N GLY A 168 12.21 -2.46 17.11
CA GLY A 168 12.71 -1.08 17.07
C GLY A 168 12.03 -0.18 16.04
N LEU A 169 10.91 -0.61 15.48
CA LEU A 169 10.11 0.09 14.49
C LEU A 169 8.83 0.67 15.12
N TYR A 170 8.25 1.67 14.48
CA TYR A 170 6.99 2.30 14.89
C TYR A 170 6.00 2.29 13.74
N TYR A 171 4.75 1.96 14.05
CA TYR A 171 3.65 2.04 13.09
C TYR A 171 3.12 3.47 13.03
N LEU A 172 3.16 4.08 11.84
CA LEU A 172 2.68 5.45 11.63
C LEU A 172 1.26 5.50 11.06
N GLY A 173 0.77 4.40 10.53
CA GLY A 173 -0.55 4.32 9.92
C GLY A 173 -0.57 3.40 8.71
N ALA A 174 -1.73 3.30 8.07
CA ALA A 174 -1.93 2.51 6.86
C ALA A 174 -2.61 3.33 5.76
N VAL A 175 -2.45 2.89 4.53
CA VAL A 175 -3.17 3.40 3.36
C VAL A 175 -3.82 2.24 2.61
N HIS A 176 -4.97 2.48 2.01
CA HIS A 176 -5.63 1.47 1.20
C HIS A 176 -4.86 1.21 -0.09
N ASN A 177 -4.45 -0.04 -0.27
CA ASN A 177 -4.01 -0.53 -1.57
C ASN A 177 -5.18 -1.06 -2.40
N GLY A 178 -6.22 -1.54 -1.75
CA GLY A 178 -7.43 -2.13 -2.31
C GLY A 178 -7.55 -3.63 -2.06
N PHE A 179 -8.74 -4.17 -2.33
CA PHE A 179 -8.98 -5.60 -2.28
C PHE A 179 -8.32 -6.28 -3.48
N LYS A 180 -7.90 -7.53 -3.27
CA LYS A 180 -7.19 -8.29 -4.29
C LYS A 180 -8.15 -8.88 -5.32
N ALA A 181 -7.73 -8.80 -6.57
CA ALA A 181 -8.26 -9.55 -7.70
C ALA A 181 -7.17 -10.47 -8.24
N MET A 182 -7.55 -11.60 -8.82
CA MET A 182 -6.61 -12.53 -9.45
C MET A 182 -6.53 -12.28 -10.94
N THR A 183 -5.32 -12.27 -11.51
CA THR A 183 -5.12 -12.23 -12.96
C THR A 183 -4.38 -13.47 -13.44
N ASN A 184 -4.63 -13.90 -14.66
CA ASN A 184 -3.85 -14.92 -15.33
C ASN A 184 -3.99 -14.87 -16.87
N SER A 185 -3.13 -15.61 -17.58
CA SER A 185 -3.12 -15.66 -19.05
C SER A 185 -3.70 -16.96 -19.64
N LYS A 186 -4.20 -17.89 -18.81
CA LYS A 186 -4.63 -19.24 -19.26
C LYS A 186 -6.13 -19.34 -19.49
N HIS A 187 -6.93 -19.08 -18.45
CA HIS A 187 -8.39 -19.24 -18.47
C HIS A 187 -9.05 -18.42 -17.35
N PRO A 188 -10.37 -18.17 -17.38
CA PRO A 188 -11.09 -17.57 -16.27
C PRO A 188 -10.94 -18.41 -14.99
N ILE A 189 -10.88 -17.75 -13.82
CA ILE A 189 -10.94 -18.38 -12.50
C ILE A 189 -12.32 -18.06 -11.94
N GLU A 190 -13.24 -19.03 -11.92
CA GLU A 190 -14.61 -18.87 -11.44
C GLU A 190 -14.83 -19.64 -10.12
N LYS A 191 -13.96 -20.60 -9.83
CA LYS A 191 -13.98 -21.44 -8.64
C LYS A 191 -12.56 -21.85 -8.23
N PRO A 192 -12.36 -22.28 -6.98
CA PRO A 192 -11.02 -22.61 -6.48
C PRO A 192 -10.27 -23.66 -7.29
N GLU A 193 -10.97 -24.65 -7.87
CA GLU A 193 -10.37 -25.71 -8.67
C GLU A 193 -9.71 -25.20 -9.95
N ASP A 194 -10.11 -24.03 -10.44
CA ASP A 194 -9.53 -23.40 -11.63
C ASP A 194 -8.12 -22.86 -11.39
N LEU A 195 -7.68 -22.79 -10.14
CA LEU A 195 -6.29 -22.47 -9.79
C LEU A 195 -5.32 -23.64 -10.02
N LYS A 196 -5.86 -24.86 -10.19
CA LYS A 196 -5.02 -26.06 -10.30
C LYS A 196 -4.04 -25.99 -11.47
N GLY A 197 -2.76 -26.13 -11.15
CA GLY A 197 -1.66 -26.17 -12.12
C GLY A 197 -1.19 -24.78 -12.58
N LEU A 198 -1.87 -23.69 -12.21
CA LEU A 198 -1.40 -22.35 -12.51
C LEU A 198 -0.15 -22.00 -11.69
N LYS A 199 0.84 -21.42 -12.33
CA LYS A 199 1.99 -20.82 -11.68
C LYS A 199 1.61 -19.42 -11.21
N MET A 200 1.26 -19.30 -9.92
CA MET A 200 0.82 -18.03 -9.34
C MET A 200 1.97 -17.34 -8.60
N ARG A 201 2.24 -16.10 -8.95
CA ARG A 201 3.22 -15.32 -8.20
C ARG A 201 2.71 -15.03 -6.78
N ILE A 202 3.62 -15.15 -5.84
CA ILE A 202 3.40 -14.71 -4.46
C ILE A 202 4.51 -13.73 -4.04
N PRO A 203 4.27 -12.85 -3.04
CA PRO A 203 5.31 -11.95 -2.51
C PRO A 203 6.37 -12.69 -1.67
N GLY A 204 6.14 -13.96 -1.35
CA GLY A 204 6.93 -14.79 -0.43
C GLY A 204 6.08 -15.19 0.77
N GLY A 205 6.72 -15.86 1.74
CA GLY A 205 6.10 -16.31 2.98
C GLY A 205 5.35 -17.64 2.89
N ASP A 206 5.34 -18.35 4.02
CA ASP A 206 4.78 -19.70 4.11
C ASP A 206 3.27 -19.72 3.92
N PHE A 207 2.58 -18.67 4.40
CA PHE A 207 1.12 -18.57 4.28
C PHE A 207 0.67 -18.55 2.81
N PHE A 208 1.24 -17.67 1.98
CA PHE A 208 0.86 -17.59 0.57
C PHE A 208 1.23 -18.85 -0.20
N SER A 209 2.37 -19.45 0.14
CA SER A 209 2.79 -20.74 -0.42
C SER A 209 1.78 -21.83 -0.08
N ALA A 210 1.40 -21.96 1.18
CA ALA A 210 0.39 -22.94 1.63
C ALA A 210 -0.98 -22.67 1.02
N PHE A 211 -1.42 -21.39 0.98
CA PHE A 211 -2.71 -20.98 0.41
C PHE A 211 -2.85 -21.45 -1.04
N TYR A 212 -1.93 -21.05 -1.91
CA TYR A 212 -2.00 -21.44 -3.33
C TYR A 212 -1.81 -22.94 -3.55
N THR A 213 -0.95 -23.58 -2.76
CA THR A 213 -0.74 -25.03 -2.83
C THR A 213 -2.03 -25.79 -2.45
N ALA A 214 -2.79 -25.30 -1.48
CA ALA A 214 -4.06 -25.93 -1.08
C ALA A 214 -5.09 -25.98 -2.21
N PHE A 215 -5.05 -25.03 -3.13
CA PHE A 215 -5.88 -25.00 -4.34
C PHE A 215 -5.22 -25.68 -5.55
N GLY A 216 -4.08 -26.33 -5.35
CA GLY A 216 -3.37 -27.07 -6.41
C GLY A 216 -2.61 -26.18 -7.40
N ALA A 217 -2.45 -24.89 -7.11
CA ALA A 217 -1.57 -24.00 -7.86
C ALA A 217 -0.10 -24.23 -7.49
N SER A 218 0.80 -23.70 -8.32
CA SER A 218 2.25 -23.71 -8.10
C SER A 218 2.70 -22.29 -7.72
N PRO A 219 2.85 -21.96 -6.42
CA PRO A 219 3.29 -20.64 -6.00
C PRO A 219 4.74 -20.37 -6.41
N GLN A 220 4.99 -19.15 -6.90
CA GLN A 220 6.30 -18.68 -7.36
C GLN A 220 6.64 -17.37 -6.62
N ALA A 221 7.56 -17.46 -5.66
CA ALA A 221 8.00 -16.29 -4.89
C ALA A 221 8.91 -15.39 -5.74
N MET A 222 8.56 -14.11 -5.86
CA MET A 222 9.41 -13.12 -6.52
C MET A 222 9.05 -11.70 -6.10
N SER A 223 10.02 -10.80 -6.21
CA SER A 223 9.84 -9.36 -5.97
C SER A 223 8.85 -8.74 -6.97
N TRP A 224 8.15 -7.66 -6.54
CA TRP A 224 7.17 -7.00 -7.41
C TRP A 224 7.79 -6.45 -8.69
N SER A 225 9.00 -5.93 -8.62
CA SER A 225 9.77 -5.41 -9.75
C SER A 225 10.00 -6.41 -10.88
N GLU A 226 9.91 -7.72 -10.60
CA GLU A 226 10.14 -8.80 -11.58
C GLU A 226 8.84 -9.30 -12.22
N VAL A 227 7.67 -8.98 -11.62
CA VAL A 227 6.37 -9.61 -11.96
C VAL A 227 5.96 -9.34 -13.40
N PHE A 228 6.01 -8.07 -13.85
CA PHE A 228 5.60 -7.72 -15.22
C PHE A 228 6.38 -8.53 -16.27
N THR A 229 7.71 -8.57 -16.12
CA THR A 229 8.59 -9.32 -17.04
C THR A 229 8.32 -10.82 -16.98
N ALA A 230 8.10 -11.38 -15.80
CA ALA A 230 7.81 -12.79 -15.62
C ALA A 230 6.45 -13.19 -16.24
N LEU A 231 5.42 -12.33 -16.12
CA LEU A 231 4.13 -12.50 -16.79
C LEU A 231 4.27 -12.41 -18.32
N GLN A 232 4.99 -11.43 -18.81
CA GLN A 232 5.24 -11.23 -20.24
C GLN A 232 5.97 -12.42 -20.87
N GLN A 233 6.94 -12.98 -20.16
CA GLN A 233 7.71 -14.16 -20.61
C GLN A 233 6.97 -15.49 -20.37
N GLY A 234 5.86 -15.50 -19.62
CA GLY A 234 5.12 -16.71 -19.29
C GLY A 234 5.85 -17.65 -18.31
N THR A 235 6.84 -17.16 -17.56
CA THR A 235 7.46 -17.92 -16.48
C THR A 235 6.52 -18.12 -15.30
N ILE A 236 5.59 -17.19 -15.11
CA ILE A 236 4.41 -17.32 -14.26
C ILE A 236 3.14 -17.13 -15.11
N ASP A 237 2.03 -17.71 -14.67
CA ASP A 237 0.76 -17.65 -15.37
C ASP A 237 -0.11 -16.49 -14.89
N GLY A 238 0.02 -16.12 -13.61
CA GLY A 238 -0.80 -15.08 -13.00
C GLY A 238 -0.28 -14.62 -11.64
N HIS A 239 -1.04 -13.72 -11.04
CA HIS A 239 -0.81 -13.20 -9.70
C HIS A 239 -2.11 -12.67 -9.09
N ASP A 240 -2.09 -12.29 -7.81
CA ASP A 240 -3.13 -11.51 -7.18
C ASP A 240 -2.61 -10.14 -6.73
N ASN A 241 -3.42 -9.12 -6.94
CA ASN A 241 -3.16 -7.77 -6.40
C ASN A 241 -4.43 -6.92 -6.48
N SER A 242 -4.39 -5.71 -5.92
CA SER A 242 -5.46 -4.74 -6.09
C SER A 242 -5.57 -4.25 -7.54
N LEU A 243 -6.76 -3.83 -7.95
CA LEU A 243 -6.99 -3.27 -9.28
C LEU A 243 -6.12 -2.03 -9.53
N SER A 244 -5.90 -1.21 -8.50
CA SER A 244 -5.03 -0.03 -8.60
C SER A 244 -3.58 -0.41 -8.88
N THR A 245 -3.05 -1.44 -8.21
CA THR A 245 -1.69 -1.93 -8.43
C THR A 245 -1.55 -2.59 -9.80
N ILE A 246 -2.53 -3.39 -10.22
CA ILE A 246 -2.59 -3.99 -11.55
C ILE A 246 -2.49 -2.90 -12.63
N ASN A 247 -3.30 -1.85 -12.50
CA ASN A 247 -3.32 -0.74 -13.43
C ASN A 247 -2.03 0.09 -13.40
N SER A 248 -1.51 0.43 -12.22
CA SER A 248 -0.30 1.27 -12.09
C SER A 248 0.97 0.61 -12.62
N ALA A 249 0.98 -0.73 -12.67
CA ALA A 249 2.09 -1.52 -13.20
C ALA A 249 1.82 -2.05 -14.63
N ASN A 250 0.75 -1.60 -15.29
CA ASN A 250 0.33 -2.00 -16.64
C ASN A 250 0.18 -3.52 -16.84
N VAL A 251 -0.13 -4.26 -15.78
CA VAL A 251 -0.24 -5.73 -15.82
C VAL A 251 -1.35 -6.18 -16.78
N GLN A 252 -2.38 -5.38 -17.00
CA GLN A 252 -3.44 -5.64 -17.95
C GLN A 252 -2.93 -5.78 -19.40
N GLU A 253 -1.74 -5.31 -19.72
CA GLU A 253 -1.15 -5.48 -21.06
C GLU A 253 -0.63 -6.90 -21.30
N VAL A 254 -0.33 -7.64 -20.23
CA VAL A 254 0.28 -8.97 -20.29
C VAL A 254 -0.59 -10.06 -19.66
N GLN A 255 -1.79 -9.73 -19.18
CA GLN A 255 -2.75 -10.67 -18.59
C GLN A 255 -4.09 -10.63 -19.34
N LYS A 256 -4.69 -11.81 -19.58
CA LYS A 256 -5.91 -11.96 -20.41
C LYS A 256 -7.19 -12.00 -19.59
N TYR A 257 -7.11 -12.51 -18.36
CA TYR A 257 -8.27 -12.75 -17.50
C TYR A 257 -8.06 -12.10 -16.16
N ILE A 258 -9.15 -11.59 -15.61
CA ILE A 258 -9.21 -11.06 -14.24
C ILE A 258 -10.45 -11.64 -13.56
N SER A 259 -10.30 -12.06 -12.31
CA SER A 259 -11.36 -12.56 -11.42
C SER A 259 -11.37 -11.71 -10.16
N ILE A 260 -12.57 -11.20 -9.79
CA ILE A 260 -12.81 -10.29 -8.67
C ILE A 260 -13.64 -10.98 -7.61
#